data_1431c0175bf06cb77fa87ccb3b64cf3e
#
_entry.id   1431c0175bf06cb77fa87ccb3b64cf3e
#
_cell.length_a   1.000
_cell.length_b   1.000
_cell.length_c   1.000
_cell.angle_alpha   90.00
_cell.angle_beta   90.00
_cell.angle_gamma   90.00
#
_symmetry.space_group_name_H-M   'P 1'
#
loop_
_entity.id
_entity.type
_entity.pdbx_description
1 polymer ?
#
loop_
_entity_poly.entity_id
_entity_poly.type
_entity_poly.pdbx_seq_one_letter_code
_entity_poly.pdbx_strand_id
1 'polypeptide(L)'
;VNRVTLYIIFLSITVGGTADVGWYINKGRAPEPTADAGEPDIRMAAEAVDIVLHDEGVEVSGAFEFANDSDEARTVEMYFPLNVGTLELTPETAEAITGTDFYGEELKADDVTAKFGLRVGGADAPYELTDIYYDTDGEASELTGNAVWTVDFAPGGTKTVECGYYCDYGTEHISAGCREFFYAVYTGGAWKGPIGEGKITIRPCPHFDWEQPVLFQAVEMPPMQVYDDRIEWAFADFEPTEPEYESYTNLGDGSGIEIIVPRPDALPDDEKSAYEGPTATIWNEDVLLYKEIPRREGDPEVITEIPSDSLITLLKRKGSWFYAKYNPTGAPGGSVEGWFPWYEHDPVSGKETYRVTNISVF
;
A
#
# COMPACT_ATOMS: atom_id res chain seq x y z
N VAL A 1 -14.42 12.01 24.80
CA VAL A 1 -13.62 11.50 23.67
C VAL A 1 -14.59 10.68 22.83
N ASN A 2 -15.07 11.25 21.72
CA ASN A 2 -15.95 10.55 20.80
C ASN A 2 -15.07 9.82 19.78
N ARG A 3 -15.06 8.49 19.85
CA ARG A 3 -14.50 7.65 18.79
C ARG A 3 -15.48 7.73 17.61
N VAL A 4 -15.04 8.30 16.50
CA VAL A 4 -15.74 8.19 15.22
C VAL A 4 -15.28 6.86 14.61
N THR A 5 -16.11 5.85 14.72
CA THR A 5 -15.91 4.58 14.03
C THR A 5 -16.34 4.80 12.58
N LEU A 6 -15.40 4.75 11.65
CA LEU A 6 -15.66 4.86 10.23
C LEU A 6 -16.22 3.51 9.75
N TYR A 7 -17.53 3.46 9.46
CA TYR A 7 -18.14 2.32 8.79
C TYR A 7 -18.09 2.55 7.29
N ILE A 8 -17.27 1.76 6.59
CA ILE A 8 -17.33 1.66 5.14
C ILE A 8 -18.52 0.77 4.79
N ILE A 9 -19.63 1.35 4.35
CA ILE A 9 -20.78 0.60 3.85
C ILE A 9 -20.58 0.40 2.35
N PHE A 10 -20.22 -0.81 1.95
CA PHE A 10 -20.20 -1.21 0.55
C PHE A 10 -21.63 -1.41 0.04
N LEU A 11 -22.02 -0.62 -0.96
CA LEU A 11 -23.23 -0.86 -1.73
C LEU A 11 -22.85 -1.74 -2.93
N SER A 12 -23.00 -3.06 -2.79
CA SER A 12 -22.80 -3.99 -3.87
C SER A 12 -23.94 -3.88 -4.90
N ILE A 13 -23.64 -3.35 -6.09
CA ILE A 13 -24.50 -3.54 -7.25
C ILE A 13 -24.11 -4.88 -7.86
N THR A 14 -24.92 -5.89 -7.61
CA THR A 14 -24.81 -7.20 -8.25
C THR A 14 -25.18 -7.07 -9.73
N VAL A 15 -24.19 -7.00 -10.60
CA VAL A 15 -24.32 -7.45 -11.99
C VAL A 15 -23.86 -8.90 -12.02
N GLY A 16 -24.79 -9.80 -12.33
CA GLY A 16 -24.57 -11.23 -12.24
C GLY A 16 -23.49 -11.72 -13.20
N GLY A 17 -22.42 -12.24 -12.62
CA GLY A 17 -21.38 -13.02 -13.24
C GLY A 17 -20.59 -13.64 -12.10
N THR A 18 -20.85 -14.94 -11.84
CA THR A 18 -20.11 -15.73 -10.87
C THR A 18 -18.72 -15.99 -11.40
N ALA A 19 -17.73 -15.27 -10.92
CA ALA A 19 -16.36 -15.71 -10.89
C ALA A 19 -15.84 -15.39 -9.48
N ASP A 20 -15.66 -16.43 -8.69
CA ASP A 20 -14.87 -16.37 -7.46
C ASP A 20 -13.41 -16.17 -7.87
N VAL A 21 -12.97 -14.93 -7.96
CA VAL A 21 -11.57 -14.61 -8.20
C VAL A 21 -10.97 -14.18 -6.87
N GLY A 22 -10.01 -14.96 -6.39
CA GLY A 22 -9.27 -14.67 -5.17
C GLY A 22 -8.58 -13.31 -5.28
N TRP A 23 -8.71 -12.52 -4.21
CA TRP A 23 -8.26 -11.15 -4.10
C TRP A 23 -6.82 -11.16 -3.57
N TYR A 24 -5.86 -10.71 -4.36
CA TYR A 24 -4.47 -10.61 -3.90
C TYR A 24 -4.04 -9.15 -3.86
N ILE A 25 -3.97 -8.60 -2.66
CA ILE A 25 -3.29 -7.34 -2.40
C ILE A 25 -1.86 -7.69 -2.03
N ASN A 26 -0.91 -7.25 -2.85
CA ASN A 26 0.50 -7.39 -2.51
C ASN A 26 0.84 -6.44 -1.37
N LYS A 27 1.34 -7.01 -0.26
CA LYS A 27 1.64 -6.29 0.98
C LYS A 27 3.13 -6.14 1.18
N GLY A 28 3.58 -4.89 1.36
CA GLY A 28 4.87 -4.63 1.98
C GLY A 28 4.74 -4.59 3.50
N ARG A 29 5.80 -4.95 4.23
CA ARG A 29 5.79 -4.96 5.69
C ARG A 29 7.18 -4.90 6.33
N ALA A 30 7.23 -4.77 7.65
CA ALA A 30 8.43 -4.95 8.45
C ALA A 30 8.69 -6.44 8.75
N PRO A 31 9.93 -6.83 9.11
CA PRO A 31 10.21 -8.16 9.66
C PRO A 31 9.45 -8.43 10.95
N GLU A 32 9.01 -9.67 11.14
CA GLU A 32 8.28 -10.12 12.33
C GLU A 32 9.05 -11.23 13.08
N PRO A 33 8.85 -11.39 14.40
CA PRO A 33 9.39 -12.54 15.12
C PRO A 33 8.56 -13.78 14.76
N THR A 34 9.20 -14.95 14.69
CA THR A 34 8.46 -16.21 14.52
C THR A 34 7.61 -16.53 15.75
N ALA A 35 6.52 -17.26 15.57
CA ALA A 35 5.62 -17.64 16.67
C ALA A 35 6.35 -18.40 17.81
N ASP A 36 7.40 -19.15 17.49
CA ASP A 36 8.20 -19.89 18.45
C ASP A 36 9.15 -18.99 19.27
N ALA A 37 9.38 -17.74 18.83
CA ALA A 37 10.22 -16.78 19.57
C ALA A 37 9.56 -16.30 20.87
N GLY A 38 8.27 -16.54 21.08
CA GLY A 38 7.48 -16.00 22.19
C GLY A 38 7.34 -14.48 22.09
N GLU A 39 6.92 -13.83 23.20
CA GLU A 39 6.96 -12.37 23.26
C GLU A 39 8.42 -11.92 23.42
N PRO A 40 9.05 -11.37 22.36
CA PRO A 40 10.45 -10.97 22.44
C PRO A 40 10.59 -9.75 23.33
N ASP A 41 11.63 -9.74 24.20
CA ASP A 41 12.05 -8.54 24.94
C ASP A 41 12.71 -7.50 24.01
N ILE A 42 12.45 -7.61 22.72
CA ILE A 42 13.03 -6.78 21.65
C ILE A 42 11.99 -5.77 21.20
N ARG A 43 12.39 -4.51 21.19
CA ARG A 43 11.56 -3.38 20.71
C ARG A 43 12.02 -2.92 19.34
N MET A 44 11.09 -2.54 18.47
CA MET A 44 11.41 -1.79 17.25
C MET A 44 11.70 -0.33 17.64
N ALA A 45 12.97 0.02 17.73
CA ALA A 45 13.42 1.35 18.16
C ALA A 45 13.26 2.39 17.06
N ALA A 46 13.47 2.00 15.80
CA ALA A 46 13.24 2.87 14.65
C ALA A 46 12.87 2.07 13.39
N GLU A 47 12.13 2.72 12.50
CA GLU A 47 11.77 2.26 11.17
C GLU A 47 11.99 3.37 10.14
N ALA A 48 12.71 3.07 9.07
CA ALA A 48 12.87 3.97 7.92
C ALA A 48 12.61 3.19 6.64
N VAL A 49 11.54 3.56 5.92
CA VAL A 49 11.09 2.86 4.70
C VAL A 49 11.03 3.84 3.54
N ASP A 50 11.62 3.44 2.40
CA ASP A 50 11.52 4.13 1.12
C ASP A 50 10.80 3.22 0.12
N ILE A 51 9.68 3.69 -0.41
CA ILE A 51 8.83 3.00 -1.38
C ILE A 51 8.93 3.77 -2.70
N VAL A 52 9.49 3.12 -3.71
CA VAL A 52 9.65 3.70 -5.06
C VAL A 52 8.61 3.11 -5.98
N LEU A 53 7.74 3.97 -6.52
CA LEU A 53 6.70 3.55 -7.47
C LEU A 53 7.30 3.38 -8.86
N HIS A 54 7.01 2.24 -9.48
CA HIS A 54 7.27 1.91 -10.87
C HIS A 54 5.94 1.67 -11.60
N ASP A 55 5.97 1.55 -12.92
CA ASP A 55 4.76 1.30 -13.71
C ASP A 55 4.12 -0.06 -13.39
N GLU A 56 4.92 -1.08 -13.03
CA GLU A 56 4.43 -2.45 -12.83
C GLU A 56 4.42 -2.91 -11.37
N GLY A 57 5.00 -2.14 -10.44
CA GLY A 57 5.11 -2.51 -9.03
C GLY A 57 5.85 -1.47 -8.20
N VAL A 58 6.29 -1.89 -7.05
CA VAL A 58 7.02 -1.03 -6.10
C VAL A 58 8.35 -1.67 -5.70
N GLU A 59 9.38 -0.85 -5.57
CA GLU A 59 10.62 -1.22 -4.91
C GLU A 59 10.57 -0.70 -3.48
N VAL A 60 10.76 -1.57 -2.51
CA VAL A 60 10.73 -1.23 -1.09
C VAL A 60 12.10 -1.45 -0.48
N SER A 61 12.59 -0.46 0.25
CA SER A 61 13.81 -0.54 1.05
C SER A 61 13.48 -0.13 2.48
N GLY A 62 13.59 -1.06 3.42
CA GLY A 62 13.34 -0.83 4.84
C GLY A 62 14.62 -0.99 5.67
N ALA A 63 14.84 -0.08 6.62
CA ALA A 63 15.86 -0.19 7.65
C ALA A 63 15.17 -0.13 9.02
N PHE A 64 15.29 -1.20 9.79
CA PHE A 64 14.61 -1.39 11.07
C PHE A 64 15.66 -1.52 12.17
N GLU A 65 15.62 -0.64 13.17
CA GLU A 65 16.47 -0.74 14.34
C GLU A 65 15.72 -1.45 15.47
N PHE A 66 16.28 -2.57 15.92
CA PHE A 66 15.75 -3.35 17.02
C PHE A 66 16.64 -3.22 18.25
N ALA A 67 16.04 -3.03 19.42
CA ALA A 67 16.75 -2.89 20.70
C ALA A 67 16.34 -4.00 21.67
N ASN A 68 17.34 -4.64 22.26
CA ASN A 68 17.16 -5.55 23.39
C ASN A 68 17.16 -4.74 24.70
N ASP A 69 15.99 -4.50 25.25
CA ASP A 69 15.84 -3.73 26.50
C ASP A 69 16.16 -4.57 27.76
N SER A 70 16.48 -5.86 27.60
CA SER A 70 16.81 -6.74 28.74
C SER A 70 18.31 -6.74 29.06
N ASP A 71 18.65 -7.21 30.27
CA ASP A 71 20.01 -7.40 30.75
C ASP A 71 20.60 -8.78 30.38
N GLU A 72 19.87 -9.56 29.55
CA GLU A 72 20.29 -10.85 29.03
C GLU A 72 20.50 -10.79 27.51
N ALA A 73 21.41 -11.63 27.00
CA ALA A 73 21.52 -11.82 25.55
C ALA A 73 20.26 -12.53 25.01
N ARG A 74 19.81 -12.14 23.83
CA ARG A 74 18.66 -12.75 23.13
C ARG A 74 19.06 -13.17 21.74
N THR A 75 18.56 -14.33 21.34
CA THR A 75 18.58 -14.78 19.94
C THR A 75 17.14 -14.83 19.46
N VAL A 76 16.81 -14.09 18.41
CA VAL A 76 15.46 -14.02 17.86
C VAL A 76 15.47 -14.52 16.43
N GLU A 77 14.58 -15.46 16.16
CA GLU A 77 14.27 -15.86 14.79
C GLU A 77 13.22 -14.91 14.24
N MET A 78 13.53 -14.36 13.08
CA MET A 78 12.70 -13.40 12.36
C MET A 78 12.28 -14.01 11.02
N TYR A 79 11.13 -13.59 10.53
CA TYR A 79 10.69 -13.93 9.19
C TYR A 79 10.19 -12.71 8.43
N PHE A 80 10.19 -12.85 7.11
CA PHE A 80 9.58 -11.89 6.18
C PHE A 80 8.78 -12.67 5.14
N PRO A 81 7.46 -12.47 5.05
CA PRO A 81 6.65 -13.13 4.05
C PRO A 81 6.95 -12.59 2.65
N LEU A 82 7.17 -13.50 1.74
CA LEU A 82 7.42 -13.25 0.33
C LEU A 82 6.19 -13.66 -0.49
N ASN A 83 5.93 -12.94 -1.57
CA ASN A 83 4.80 -13.16 -2.45
C ASN A 83 5.19 -13.03 -3.94
N VAL A 84 4.20 -13.04 -4.83
CA VAL A 84 4.39 -12.82 -6.27
C VAL A 84 5.12 -11.49 -6.53
N GLY A 85 6.11 -11.52 -7.39
CA GLY A 85 7.03 -10.41 -7.66
C GLY A 85 8.27 -10.43 -6.77
N THR A 86 8.15 -10.87 -5.51
CA THR A 86 9.29 -11.13 -4.61
C THR A 86 9.82 -12.55 -4.77
N LEU A 87 8.92 -13.52 -5.05
CA LEU A 87 9.26 -14.89 -5.42
C LEU A 87 8.95 -15.13 -6.90
N GLU A 88 9.82 -15.85 -7.57
CA GLU A 88 9.64 -16.33 -8.95
C GLU A 88 9.96 -17.81 -9.02
N LEU A 89 9.17 -18.57 -9.80
CA LEU A 89 9.51 -19.96 -10.12
C LEU A 89 10.78 -19.99 -10.96
N THR A 90 11.65 -20.98 -10.72
CA THR A 90 12.74 -21.22 -11.65
C THR A 90 12.19 -21.63 -13.03
N PRO A 91 12.91 -21.38 -14.13
CA PRO A 91 12.44 -21.77 -15.47
C PRO A 91 12.12 -23.27 -15.57
N GLU A 92 12.89 -24.12 -14.91
CA GLU A 92 12.72 -25.56 -14.86
C GLU A 92 11.42 -25.94 -14.14
N THR A 93 11.14 -25.31 -13.00
CA THR A 93 9.91 -25.55 -12.24
C THR A 93 8.70 -25.02 -12.99
N ALA A 94 8.77 -23.82 -13.55
CA ALA A 94 7.69 -23.24 -14.36
C ALA A 94 7.33 -24.13 -15.56
N GLU A 95 8.31 -24.73 -16.26
CA GLU A 95 8.09 -25.67 -17.35
C GLU A 95 7.42 -26.96 -16.84
N ALA A 96 7.87 -27.48 -15.68
CA ALA A 96 7.36 -28.74 -15.11
C ALA A 96 5.90 -28.66 -14.68
N ILE A 97 5.44 -27.50 -14.19
CA ILE A 97 4.06 -27.32 -13.70
C ILE A 97 3.11 -26.78 -14.78
N THR A 98 3.62 -26.31 -15.94
CA THR A 98 2.79 -25.82 -17.05
C THR A 98 1.85 -26.92 -17.55
N GLY A 99 0.52 -26.62 -17.49
CA GLY A 99 -0.52 -27.55 -17.96
C GLY A 99 -0.88 -28.65 -16.97
N THR A 100 -0.42 -28.57 -15.73
CA THR A 100 -0.90 -29.40 -14.61
C THR A 100 -1.83 -28.58 -13.72
N ASP A 101 -2.88 -29.23 -13.17
CA ASP A 101 -3.69 -28.63 -12.11
C ASP A 101 -2.88 -28.70 -10.81
N PHE A 102 -2.17 -27.63 -10.51
CA PHE A 102 -1.31 -27.51 -9.33
C PHE A 102 -2.13 -26.82 -8.23
N TYR A 103 -2.61 -27.58 -7.25
CA TYR A 103 -3.40 -27.06 -6.14
C TYR A 103 -2.63 -27.19 -4.84
N GLY A 104 -2.22 -26.05 -4.27
CA GLY A 104 -1.71 -25.99 -2.90
C GLY A 104 -0.51 -26.91 -2.63
N GLU A 105 0.39 -27.08 -3.57
CA GLU A 105 1.56 -27.93 -3.40
C GLU A 105 2.72 -27.15 -2.76
N GLU A 106 3.37 -27.78 -1.80
CA GLU A 106 4.58 -27.27 -1.17
C GLU A 106 5.76 -27.40 -2.14
N LEU A 107 6.41 -26.28 -2.44
CA LEU A 107 7.64 -26.22 -3.23
C LEU A 107 8.88 -26.23 -2.33
N LYS A 108 10.03 -26.53 -2.92
CA LYS A 108 11.32 -26.43 -2.25
C LYS A 108 12.00 -25.11 -2.56
N ALA A 109 12.94 -24.72 -1.72
CA ALA A 109 13.73 -23.51 -1.93
C ALA A 109 14.46 -23.49 -3.30
N ASP A 110 14.88 -24.66 -3.82
CA ASP A 110 15.53 -24.78 -5.13
C ASP A 110 14.56 -24.57 -6.32
N ASP A 111 13.25 -24.60 -6.09
CA ASP A 111 12.22 -24.44 -7.11
C ASP A 111 11.88 -22.97 -7.39
N VAL A 112 12.39 -22.06 -6.56
CA VAL A 112 12.09 -20.63 -6.62
C VAL A 112 13.35 -19.77 -6.55
N THR A 113 13.21 -18.52 -6.99
CA THR A 113 14.20 -17.46 -6.80
C THR A 113 13.55 -16.31 -6.04
N ALA A 114 14.17 -15.84 -4.97
CA ALA A 114 13.69 -14.69 -4.21
C ALA A 114 14.42 -13.40 -4.65
N LYS A 115 13.64 -12.37 -4.98
CA LYS A 115 14.12 -10.99 -5.19
C LYS A 115 14.08 -10.24 -3.85
N PHE A 116 14.77 -10.78 -2.86
CA PHE A 116 14.82 -10.28 -1.50
C PHE A 116 16.25 -10.14 -1.03
N GLY A 117 16.63 -8.97 -0.58
CA GLY A 117 17.94 -8.67 -0.01
C GLY A 117 17.82 -8.49 1.51
N LEU A 118 18.73 -9.11 2.27
CA LEU A 118 18.79 -9.00 3.72
C LEU A 118 20.19 -8.59 4.16
N ARG A 119 20.25 -7.58 5.04
CA ARG A 119 21.48 -7.18 5.74
C ARG A 119 21.21 -7.05 7.23
N VAL A 120 22.15 -7.53 8.05
CA VAL A 120 22.07 -7.43 9.50
C VAL A 120 23.34 -6.77 10.02
N GLY A 121 23.19 -5.66 10.75
CA GLY A 121 24.34 -4.90 11.24
C GLY A 121 25.23 -4.34 10.13
N GLY A 122 24.65 -4.03 8.95
CA GLY A 122 25.34 -3.47 7.79
C GLY A 122 26.08 -4.48 6.92
N ALA A 123 25.96 -5.79 7.18
CA ALA A 123 26.54 -6.87 6.38
C ALA A 123 25.45 -7.75 5.76
N ASP A 124 25.66 -8.22 4.53
CA ASP A 124 24.76 -9.18 3.90
C ASP A 124 24.60 -10.41 4.81
N ALA A 125 23.36 -10.84 5.00
CA ALA A 125 23.03 -11.96 5.87
C ALA A 125 22.32 -13.06 5.08
N PRO A 126 22.61 -14.35 5.36
CA PRO A 126 21.87 -15.46 4.78
C PRO A 126 20.48 -15.55 5.42
N TYR A 127 19.55 -16.10 4.66
CA TYR A 127 18.22 -16.51 5.11
C TYR A 127 17.86 -17.87 4.50
N GLU A 128 16.91 -18.54 5.09
CA GLU A 128 16.33 -19.78 4.60
C GLU A 128 14.94 -19.47 4.02
N LEU A 129 14.61 -20.09 2.89
CA LEU A 129 13.27 -20.02 2.33
C LEU A 129 12.45 -21.21 2.86
N THR A 130 11.30 -20.90 3.49
CA THR A 130 10.40 -21.89 4.09
C THR A 130 8.96 -21.65 3.65
N ASP A 131 8.11 -22.66 3.89
CA ASP A 131 6.66 -22.58 3.66
C ASP A 131 6.30 -22.02 2.27
N ILE A 132 6.98 -22.55 1.25
CA ILE A 132 6.80 -22.11 -0.13
C ILE A 132 5.62 -22.87 -0.72
N TYR A 133 4.57 -22.13 -1.09
CA TYR A 133 3.36 -22.67 -1.70
C TYR A 133 3.13 -22.04 -3.05
N TYR A 134 2.68 -22.87 -3.99
CA TYR A 134 2.19 -22.43 -5.28
C TYR A 134 0.78 -22.96 -5.49
N ASP A 135 -0.14 -22.07 -5.83
CA ASP A 135 -1.52 -22.39 -6.10
C ASP A 135 -1.93 -21.82 -7.45
N THR A 136 -2.66 -22.59 -8.24
CA THR A 136 -3.23 -22.19 -9.53
C THR A 136 -4.75 -22.39 -9.52
N ASP A 137 -5.42 -21.96 -8.46
CA ASP A 137 -6.88 -22.04 -8.44
C ASP A 137 -7.50 -20.98 -9.39
N GLY A 138 -7.96 -21.47 -10.53
CA GLY A 138 -8.67 -20.66 -11.51
C GLY A 138 -7.79 -19.76 -12.39
N GLU A 139 -8.04 -18.45 -12.39
CA GLU A 139 -7.41 -17.49 -13.32
C GLU A 139 -6.15 -16.83 -12.78
N ALA A 140 -5.86 -17.01 -11.50
CA ALA A 140 -4.68 -16.43 -10.84
C ALA A 140 -3.76 -17.53 -10.29
N SER A 141 -2.46 -17.30 -10.37
CA SER A 141 -1.46 -18.13 -9.69
C SER A 141 -0.92 -17.38 -8.48
N GLU A 142 -0.88 -18.05 -7.34
CA GLU A 142 -0.31 -17.52 -6.11
C GLU A 142 1.01 -18.25 -5.81
N LEU A 143 2.07 -17.48 -5.55
CA LEU A 143 3.34 -17.98 -5.10
C LEU A 143 3.71 -17.24 -3.81
N THR A 144 3.75 -17.96 -2.70
CA THR A 144 4.06 -17.41 -1.38
C THR A 144 5.16 -18.21 -0.69
N GLY A 145 5.79 -17.59 0.31
CA GLY A 145 6.81 -18.24 1.14
C GLY A 145 7.34 -17.30 2.20
N ASN A 146 8.28 -17.79 3.01
CA ASN A 146 8.92 -16.97 4.04
C ASN A 146 10.44 -16.97 3.86
N ALA A 147 11.06 -15.78 4.01
CA ALA A 147 12.48 -15.69 4.29
C ALA A 147 12.66 -15.69 5.81
N VAL A 148 13.44 -16.65 6.35
CA VAL A 148 13.65 -16.82 7.79
C VAL A 148 15.13 -16.68 8.12
N TRP A 149 15.45 -15.93 9.18
CA TRP A 149 16.83 -15.74 9.66
C TRP A 149 16.86 -15.51 11.17
N THR A 150 18.06 -15.58 11.73
CA THR A 150 18.27 -15.39 13.17
C THR A 150 19.14 -14.18 13.44
N VAL A 151 18.79 -13.41 14.49
CA VAL A 151 19.54 -12.24 14.96
C VAL A 151 19.91 -12.39 16.43
N ASP A 152 21.21 -12.24 16.73
CA ASP A 152 21.73 -12.24 18.09
C ASP A 152 21.83 -10.79 18.63
N PHE A 153 21.24 -10.57 19.78
CA PHE A 153 21.28 -9.32 20.52
C PHE A 153 22.07 -9.46 21.81
N ALA A 154 23.07 -8.60 22.00
CA ALA A 154 23.73 -8.47 23.30
C ALA A 154 22.76 -7.83 24.33
N PRO A 155 23.00 -7.99 25.65
CA PRO A 155 22.25 -7.27 26.68
C PRO A 155 22.30 -5.75 26.43
N GLY A 156 21.14 -5.08 26.42
CA GLY A 156 21.02 -3.65 26.12
C GLY A 156 21.51 -3.23 24.74
N GLY A 157 21.73 -4.18 23.82
CA GLY A 157 22.30 -3.94 22.50
C GLY A 157 21.24 -3.63 21.44
N THR A 158 21.67 -2.98 20.36
CA THR A 158 20.83 -2.71 19.18
C THR A 158 21.36 -3.42 17.95
N LYS A 159 20.47 -3.72 17.01
CA LYS A 159 20.78 -4.25 15.67
C LYS A 159 19.91 -3.58 14.64
N THR A 160 20.51 -3.22 13.50
CA THR A 160 19.78 -2.81 12.30
C THR A 160 19.59 -4.01 11.39
N VAL A 161 18.37 -4.22 10.95
CA VAL A 161 17.98 -5.17 9.90
C VAL A 161 17.52 -4.36 8.71
N GLU A 162 18.15 -4.57 7.55
CA GLU A 162 17.79 -3.89 6.31
C GLU A 162 17.20 -4.94 5.34
N CYS A 163 16.00 -4.67 4.85
CA CYS A 163 15.32 -5.51 3.85
C CYS A 163 15.09 -4.71 2.58
N GLY A 164 15.38 -5.31 1.43
CA GLY A 164 15.08 -4.73 0.13
C GLY A 164 14.37 -5.75 -0.76
N TYR A 165 13.27 -5.34 -1.40
CA TYR A 165 12.50 -6.23 -2.27
C TYR A 165 11.73 -5.43 -3.32
N TYR A 166 11.37 -6.14 -4.39
CA TYR A 166 10.40 -5.67 -5.38
C TYR A 166 9.10 -6.44 -5.22
N CYS A 167 7.98 -5.74 -5.34
CA CYS A 167 6.66 -6.31 -5.23
C CYS A 167 5.81 -5.81 -6.40
N ASP A 168 5.22 -6.71 -7.18
CA ASP A 168 4.26 -6.33 -8.20
C ASP A 168 3.02 -5.71 -7.53
N TYR A 169 2.32 -4.83 -8.23
CA TYR A 169 1.02 -4.40 -7.75
C TYR A 169 0.03 -5.57 -7.73
N GLY A 170 -0.83 -5.61 -6.73
CA GLY A 170 -2.02 -6.44 -6.76
C GLY A 170 -3.04 -5.92 -7.78
N THR A 171 -3.89 -6.80 -8.26
CA THR A 171 -5.07 -6.42 -9.07
C THR A 171 -6.29 -6.49 -8.18
N GLU A 172 -7.05 -5.41 -8.10
CA GLU A 172 -8.28 -5.40 -7.35
C GLU A 172 -9.52 -5.33 -8.26
N HIS A 173 -10.59 -6.00 -7.83
CA HIS A 173 -11.87 -5.96 -8.53
C HIS A 173 -12.74 -4.77 -8.16
N ILE A 174 -12.51 -4.12 -7.01
CA ILE A 174 -13.34 -3.00 -6.55
C ILE A 174 -12.98 -1.73 -7.31
N SER A 175 -11.68 -1.55 -7.58
CA SER A 175 -11.15 -0.43 -8.33
C SER A 175 -10.85 -0.85 -9.77
N ALA A 176 -11.87 -1.33 -10.50
CA ALA A 176 -11.73 -1.92 -11.82
C ALA A 176 -10.74 -1.11 -12.69
N GLY A 177 -9.67 -1.76 -13.18
CA GLY A 177 -8.59 -1.14 -13.93
C GLY A 177 -7.58 -0.36 -13.11
N CYS A 178 -7.56 -0.50 -11.79
CA CYS A 178 -6.49 0.00 -10.91
C CYS A 178 -5.58 -1.13 -10.46
N ARG A 179 -4.39 -0.75 -10.00
CA ARG A 179 -3.43 -1.60 -9.31
C ARG A 179 -3.26 -1.08 -7.90
N GLU A 180 -3.03 -1.97 -6.97
CA GLU A 180 -2.94 -1.63 -5.56
C GLU A 180 -1.68 -2.20 -4.90
N PHE A 181 -1.16 -1.44 -3.95
CA PHE A 181 -0.12 -1.86 -3.05
C PHE A 181 -0.47 -1.39 -1.64
N PHE A 182 -0.31 -2.25 -0.67
CA PHE A 182 -0.51 -1.92 0.74
C PHE A 182 0.78 -2.12 1.53
N TYR A 183 1.23 -1.10 2.26
CA TYR A 183 2.31 -1.23 3.22
C TYR A 183 1.73 -1.38 4.62
N ALA A 184 1.90 -2.57 5.21
CA ALA A 184 1.37 -2.95 6.51
C ALA A 184 2.30 -2.46 7.64
N VAL A 185 1.99 -1.34 8.26
CA VAL A 185 2.74 -0.81 9.41
C VAL A 185 2.40 -1.59 10.68
N TYR A 186 1.20 -2.20 10.74
CA TYR A 186 0.75 -2.97 11.91
C TYR A 186 1.68 -4.14 12.28
N THR A 187 2.48 -4.65 11.35
CA THR A 187 3.46 -5.71 11.63
C THR A 187 4.53 -5.28 12.64
N GLY A 188 4.75 -3.98 12.79
CA GLY A 188 5.57 -3.43 13.87
C GLY A 188 5.02 -3.70 15.27
N GLY A 189 3.71 -3.94 15.41
CA GLY A 189 3.05 -4.32 16.66
C GLY A 189 3.41 -5.72 17.18
N ALA A 190 4.01 -6.58 16.35
CA ALA A 190 4.53 -7.87 16.77
C ALA A 190 5.75 -7.77 17.70
N TRP A 191 6.33 -6.57 17.84
CA TRP A 191 7.47 -6.29 18.71
C TRP A 191 7.01 -5.68 20.04
N LYS A 192 7.91 -5.63 21.03
CA LYS A 192 7.61 -5.11 22.36
C LYS A 192 7.34 -3.60 22.33
N GLY A 193 6.14 -3.19 22.68
CA GLY A 193 5.74 -1.79 22.82
C GLY A 193 5.72 -1.01 21.50
N PRO A 194 5.60 0.32 21.56
CA PRO A 194 5.45 1.14 20.36
C PRO A 194 6.72 1.19 19.52
N ILE A 195 6.56 1.46 18.21
CA ILE A 195 7.65 1.85 17.32
C ILE A 195 8.21 3.19 17.82
N GLY A 196 9.51 3.24 18.17
CA GLY A 196 10.11 4.42 18.79
C GLY A 196 10.11 5.63 17.86
N GLU A 197 10.70 5.51 16.68
CA GLU A 197 10.66 6.53 15.61
C GLU A 197 10.38 5.86 14.28
N GLY A 198 9.54 6.47 13.44
CA GLY A 198 9.22 5.96 12.12
C GLY A 198 9.24 7.04 11.05
N LYS A 199 9.77 6.68 9.88
CA LYS A 199 9.66 7.49 8.67
C LYS A 199 9.40 6.59 7.47
N ILE A 200 8.29 6.85 6.77
CA ILE A 200 7.95 6.19 5.52
C ILE A 200 7.91 7.24 4.42
N THR A 201 8.62 7.01 3.33
CA THR A 201 8.68 7.91 2.18
C THR A 201 8.20 7.17 0.94
N ILE A 202 7.26 7.76 0.20
CA ILE A 202 6.82 7.26 -1.10
C ILE A 202 7.22 8.26 -2.17
N ARG A 203 7.90 7.80 -3.22
CA ARG A 203 8.35 8.62 -4.34
C ARG A 203 8.28 7.88 -5.66
N PRO A 204 8.19 8.59 -6.80
CA PRO A 204 8.22 7.97 -8.11
C PRO A 204 9.65 7.55 -8.49
N CYS A 205 9.80 6.50 -9.31
CA CYS A 205 10.99 6.32 -10.11
C CYS A 205 11.05 7.39 -11.23
N PRO A 206 12.20 7.60 -11.90
CA PRO A 206 12.36 8.66 -12.90
C PRO A 206 11.42 8.58 -14.12
N HIS A 207 10.83 7.43 -14.37
CA HIS A 207 9.95 7.18 -15.53
C HIS A 207 8.48 7.13 -15.15
N PHE A 208 8.17 7.05 -13.86
CA PHE A 208 6.80 7.00 -13.38
C PHE A 208 6.15 8.39 -13.50
N ASP A 209 4.97 8.44 -14.10
CA ASP A 209 4.21 9.69 -14.20
C ASP A 209 3.61 10.07 -12.84
N TRP A 210 4.32 10.93 -12.10
CA TRP A 210 3.88 11.39 -10.77
C TRP A 210 2.70 12.37 -10.83
N GLU A 211 2.39 12.93 -12.01
CA GLU A 211 1.21 13.79 -12.20
C GLU A 211 -0.07 12.98 -12.45
N GLN A 212 0.03 11.68 -12.74
CA GLN A 212 -1.16 10.84 -12.83
C GLN A 212 -1.92 10.80 -11.50
N PRO A 213 -3.24 10.59 -11.52
CA PRO A 213 -4.08 10.64 -10.32
C PRO A 213 -3.94 9.39 -9.44
N VAL A 214 -2.74 9.16 -8.90
CA VAL A 214 -2.49 8.13 -7.87
C VAL A 214 -3.16 8.56 -6.56
N LEU A 215 -3.94 7.68 -5.96
CA LEU A 215 -4.55 7.89 -4.65
C LEU A 215 -3.68 7.25 -3.57
N PHE A 216 -3.50 7.97 -2.47
CA PHE A 216 -2.84 7.51 -1.27
C PHE A 216 -3.81 7.61 -0.11
N GLN A 217 -3.99 6.52 0.60
CA GLN A 217 -4.81 6.48 1.82
C GLN A 217 -3.97 5.91 2.96
N ALA A 218 -4.22 6.37 4.17
CA ALA A 218 -3.58 5.85 5.36
C ALA A 218 -4.67 5.45 6.36
N VAL A 219 -4.55 4.25 6.91
CA VAL A 219 -5.46 3.71 7.90
C VAL A 219 -4.75 3.71 9.24
N GLU A 220 -5.38 4.30 10.27
CA GLU A 220 -4.85 4.36 11.64
C GLU A 220 -3.38 4.82 11.72
N MET A 221 -3.00 5.76 10.84
CA MET A 221 -1.66 6.33 10.75
C MET A 221 -1.65 7.80 11.18
N PRO A 222 -0.49 8.35 11.61
CA PRO A 222 -0.32 9.79 11.75
C PRO A 222 -0.51 10.53 10.42
N PRO A 223 -0.80 11.85 10.47
CA PRO A 223 -1.00 12.66 9.26
C PRO A 223 0.18 12.61 8.30
N MET A 224 -0.12 12.43 7.00
CA MET A 224 0.89 12.49 5.95
C MET A 224 1.31 13.91 5.60
N GLN A 225 2.53 14.05 5.12
CA GLN A 225 3.05 15.27 4.51
C GLN A 225 3.17 15.08 3.00
N VAL A 226 2.43 15.89 2.25
CA VAL A 226 2.38 15.79 0.78
C VAL A 226 3.27 16.87 0.17
N TYR A 227 4.28 16.43 -0.61
CA TYR A 227 5.18 17.29 -1.37
C TYR A 227 4.92 17.12 -2.89
N ASP A 228 5.52 17.99 -3.70
CA ASP A 228 5.39 17.89 -5.17
C ASP A 228 6.07 16.64 -5.74
N ASP A 229 7.10 16.10 -5.07
CA ASP A 229 7.94 15.00 -5.52
C ASP A 229 7.86 13.73 -4.68
N ARG A 230 7.16 13.76 -3.54
CA ARG A 230 7.02 12.62 -2.62
C ARG A 230 5.90 12.80 -1.62
N ILE A 231 5.60 11.74 -0.90
CA ILE A 231 4.73 11.74 0.28
C ILE A 231 5.52 11.13 1.43
N GLU A 232 5.37 11.69 2.63
CA GLU A 232 6.08 11.24 3.83
C GLU A 232 5.12 11.08 5.01
N TRP A 233 5.34 10.04 5.81
CA TRP A 233 4.84 9.88 7.18
C TRP A 233 6.02 9.91 8.12
N ALA A 234 5.87 10.61 9.24
CA ALA A 234 6.83 10.61 10.32
C ALA A 234 6.08 10.49 11.65
N PHE A 235 6.55 9.58 12.50
CA PHE A 235 5.91 9.31 13.79
C PHE A 235 6.93 8.96 14.85
N ALA A 236 6.52 9.08 16.11
CA ALA A 236 7.31 8.67 17.26
C ALA A 236 6.38 8.07 18.32
N ASP A 237 6.89 7.09 19.07
CA ASP A 237 6.11 6.34 20.08
C ASP A 237 4.76 5.85 19.54
N PHE A 238 4.78 5.32 18.32
CA PHE A 238 3.59 4.91 17.60
C PHE A 238 3.27 3.44 17.90
N GLU A 239 2.07 3.21 18.46
CA GLU A 239 1.53 1.86 18.67
C GLU A 239 0.62 1.53 17.50
N PRO A 240 1.06 0.67 16.56
CA PRO A 240 0.22 0.32 15.42
C PRO A 240 -0.95 -0.55 15.83
N THR A 241 -2.09 -0.35 15.17
CA THR A 241 -3.30 -1.14 15.40
C THR A 241 -3.25 -2.37 14.50
N GLU A 242 -3.38 -3.56 15.10
CA GLU A 242 -3.55 -4.79 14.34
C GLU A 242 -4.95 -4.85 13.73
N PRO A 243 -5.14 -5.43 12.54
CA PRO A 243 -6.46 -5.63 11.96
C PRO A 243 -7.26 -6.62 12.82
N GLU A 244 -8.56 -6.36 13.06
CA GLU A 244 -9.44 -7.29 13.79
C GLU A 244 -9.58 -8.65 13.09
N TYR A 245 -9.40 -8.68 11.77
CA TYR A 245 -9.39 -9.88 10.95
C TYR A 245 -8.32 -9.75 9.87
N GLU A 246 -7.44 -10.73 9.77
CA GLU A 246 -6.66 -10.94 8.54
C GLU A 246 -7.61 -11.44 7.43
N SER A 247 -8.38 -10.54 6.86
CA SER A 247 -9.14 -10.81 5.66
C SER A 247 -8.30 -10.44 4.46
N TYR A 248 -8.12 -11.35 3.54
CA TYR A 248 -7.48 -11.09 2.24
C TYR A 248 -8.24 -10.05 1.41
N THR A 249 -9.48 -9.71 1.78
CA THR A 249 -10.40 -8.85 1.04
C THR A 249 -10.65 -7.48 1.67
N ASN A 250 -10.28 -7.29 2.93
CA ASN A 250 -10.39 -6.00 3.57
C ASN A 250 -8.99 -5.49 3.89
N LEU A 251 -8.61 -4.37 3.31
CA LEU A 251 -7.57 -3.48 3.80
C LEU A 251 -8.03 -3.02 5.19
N GLY A 252 -8.12 -4.02 6.07
CA GLY A 252 -8.87 -3.94 7.28
C GLY A 252 -8.28 -2.89 8.20
N ASP A 253 -8.93 -2.62 9.24
CA ASP A 253 -8.77 -1.71 10.36
C ASP A 253 -7.34 -1.57 10.96
N GLY A 254 -6.30 -2.23 10.37
CA GLY A 254 -4.92 -2.18 10.82
C GLY A 254 -4.12 -1.00 10.27
N SER A 255 -3.13 -0.53 11.04
CA SER A 255 -2.25 0.57 10.64
C SER A 255 -1.50 0.26 9.35
N GLY A 256 -1.66 1.10 8.32
CA GLY A 256 -1.02 0.89 7.03
C GLY A 256 -1.26 2.01 6.01
N ILE A 257 -0.61 1.86 4.87
CA ILE A 257 -0.66 2.82 3.77
C ILE A 257 -1.06 2.10 2.49
N GLU A 258 -2.13 2.55 1.87
CA GLU A 258 -2.65 2.06 0.60
C GLU A 258 -2.25 3.00 -0.53
N ILE A 259 -1.85 2.43 -1.66
CA ILE A 259 -1.49 3.14 -2.89
C ILE A 259 -2.31 2.54 -4.02
N ILE A 260 -3.14 3.37 -4.67
CA ILE A 260 -3.98 2.96 -5.80
C ILE A 260 -3.49 3.68 -7.05
N VAL A 261 -3.05 2.90 -8.04
CA VAL A 261 -2.49 3.40 -9.31
C VAL A 261 -3.44 3.06 -10.46
N PRO A 262 -4.01 4.04 -11.16
CA PRO A 262 -4.86 3.79 -12.33
C PRO A 262 -4.10 3.10 -13.47
N ARG A 263 -4.77 2.16 -14.16
CA ARG A 263 -4.21 1.39 -15.28
C ARG A 263 -5.05 1.51 -16.56
N PRO A 264 -4.95 2.63 -17.27
CA PRO A 264 -5.69 2.78 -18.53
C PRO A 264 -5.28 1.78 -19.61
N ASP A 265 -4.09 1.19 -19.51
CA ASP A 265 -3.61 0.15 -20.42
C ASP A 265 -4.37 -1.20 -20.27
N ALA A 266 -5.02 -1.43 -19.13
CA ALA A 266 -5.89 -2.59 -18.92
C ALA A 266 -7.24 -2.49 -19.65
N LEU A 267 -7.63 -1.30 -20.13
CA LEU A 267 -8.86 -1.11 -20.90
C LEU A 267 -8.80 -1.82 -22.27
N PRO A 268 -9.94 -2.29 -22.81
CA PRO A 268 -10.07 -2.67 -24.22
C PRO A 268 -9.65 -1.54 -25.16
N ASP A 269 -9.09 -1.86 -26.33
CA ASP A 269 -8.52 -0.86 -27.25
C ASP A 269 -9.56 0.16 -27.76
N ASP A 270 -10.81 -0.21 -27.86
CA ASP A 270 -11.93 0.66 -28.24
C ASP A 270 -12.30 1.64 -27.12
N GLU A 271 -12.07 1.28 -25.87
CA GLU A 271 -12.34 2.14 -24.70
C GLU A 271 -11.15 3.06 -24.39
N LYS A 272 -9.90 2.63 -24.63
CA LYS A 272 -8.70 3.46 -24.44
C LYS A 272 -8.79 4.81 -25.14
N SER A 273 -9.39 4.84 -26.33
CA SER A 273 -9.52 6.09 -27.13
C SER A 273 -10.49 7.11 -26.51
N ALA A 274 -11.41 6.68 -25.66
CA ALA A 274 -12.39 7.50 -24.97
C ALA A 274 -11.98 7.81 -23.52
N TYR A 275 -10.92 7.16 -23.04
CA TYR A 275 -10.44 7.33 -21.66
C TYR A 275 -9.87 8.74 -21.46
N GLU A 276 -10.48 9.50 -20.56
CA GLU A 276 -10.03 10.84 -20.18
C GLU A 276 -9.28 10.84 -18.83
N GLY A 277 -9.52 9.83 -17.98
CA GLY A 277 -8.94 9.68 -16.65
C GLY A 277 -9.82 8.76 -15.78
N PRO A 278 -9.30 8.27 -14.64
CA PRO A 278 -10.08 7.45 -13.73
C PRO A 278 -11.24 8.25 -13.16
N THR A 279 -12.35 7.57 -12.89
CA THR A 279 -13.48 8.14 -12.17
C THR A 279 -13.30 7.96 -10.67
N ALA A 280 -13.84 8.87 -9.89
CA ALA A 280 -13.82 8.80 -8.43
C ALA A 280 -15.08 9.45 -7.86
N THR A 281 -15.41 9.11 -6.61
CA THR A 281 -16.53 9.71 -5.89
C THR A 281 -16.02 10.73 -4.87
N ILE A 282 -16.64 11.89 -4.79
CA ILE A 282 -16.41 12.87 -3.71
C ILE A 282 -17.00 12.31 -2.42
N TRP A 283 -16.21 12.34 -1.36
CA TRP A 283 -16.52 11.68 -0.09
C TRP A 283 -16.86 12.69 1.02
N ASN A 284 -17.87 12.36 1.79
CA ASN A 284 -18.31 12.98 3.05
C ASN A 284 -18.77 14.43 3.00
N GLU A 285 -18.14 15.32 2.25
CA GLU A 285 -18.44 16.76 2.24
C GLU A 285 -18.36 17.32 0.83
N ASP A 286 -19.12 18.36 0.55
CA ASP A 286 -19.06 19.11 -0.69
C ASP A 286 -17.67 19.73 -0.88
N VAL A 287 -17.16 19.79 -2.11
CA VAL A 287 -15.83 20.32 -2.42
C VAL A 287 -15.94 21.51 -3.37
N LEU A 288 -15.12 22.52 -3.14
CA LEU A 288 -15.00 23.64 -4.07
C LEU A 288 -14.02 23.32 -5.19
N LEU A 289 -14.46 23.52 -6.44
CA LEU A 289 -13.62 23.39 -7.63
C LEU A 289 -13.08 24.79 -8.00
N TYR A 290 -11.75 24.89 -8.06
CA TYR A 290 -11.04 26.15 -8.30
C TYR A 290 -10.45 26.17 -9.71
N LYS A 291 -10.40 27.35 -10.31
CA LYS A 291 -9.76 27.57 -11.61
C LYS A 291 -8.25 27.31 -11.59
N GLU A 292 -7.62 27.70 -10.49
CA GLU A 292 -6.20 27.52 -10.22
C GLU A 292 -6.00 27.06 -8.77
N ILE A 293 -4.90 26.37 -8.49
CA ILE A 293 -4.54 26.02 -7.12
C ILE A 293 -4.37 27.31 -6.31
N PRO A 294 -5.11 27.48 -5.20
CA PRO A 294 -5.02 28.68 -4.37
C PRO A 294 -3.58 28.94 -3.90
N ARG A 295 -3.07 30.14 -4.16
CA ARG A 295 -1.82 30.60 -3.60
C ARG A 295 -2.13 31.45 -2.37
N ARG A 296 -1.19 31.54 -1.42
CA ARG A 296 -1.39 32.17 -0.09
C ARG A 296 -1.93 33.63 -0.10
N GLU A 297 -1.96 34.32 -1.24
CA GLU A 297 -2.39 35.70 -1.39
C GLU A 297 -3.47 35.81 -2.49
N GLY A 298 -4.70 35.93 -2.11
CA GLY A 298 -5.88 36.19 -2.94
C GLY A 298 -6.97 35.15 -2.78
N ASP A 299 -8.23 35.56 -2.96
CA ASP A 299 -9.33 34.60 -3.00
C ASP A 299 -9.29 33.85 -4.34
N PRO A 300 -9.13 32.55 -4.34
CA PRO A 300 -9.11 31.76 -5.57
C PRO A 300 -10.49 31.85 -6.26
N GLU A 301 -10.48 31.93 -7.59
CA GLU A 301 -11.71 31.92 -8.38
C GLU A 301 -12.35 30.51 -8.26
N VAL A 302 -13.47 30.43 -7.54
CA VAL A 302 -14.30 29.24 -7.45
C VAL A 302 -15.12 29.08 -8.73
N ILE A 303 -15.01 27.95 -9.41
CA ILE A 303 -15.81 27.65 -10.60
C ILE A 303 -17.18 27.15 -10.19
N THR A 304 -17.24 26.18 -9.28
CA THR A 304 -18.46 25.56 -8.78
C THR A 304 -18.18 24.81 -7.48
N GLU A 305 -19.22 24.39 -6.83
CA GLU A 305 -19.20 23.42 -5.75
C GLU A 305 -19.55 22.02 -6.31
N ILE A 306 -18.83 21.00 -5.89
CA ILE A 306 -19.12 19.60 -6.23
C ILE A 306 -19.74 18.98 -4.99
N PRO A 307 -21.01 18.56 -5.03
CA PRO A 307 -21.66 17.88 -3.92
C PRO A 307 -20.98 16.57 -3.54
N SER A 308 -21.07 16.20 -2.27
CA SER A 308 -20.71 14.84 -1.82
C SER A 308 -21.46 13.78 -2.64
N ASP A 309 -20.89 12.59 -2.75
CA ASP A 309 -21.38 11.48 -3.57
C ASP A 309 -21.44 11.74 -5.09
N SER A 310 -20.86 12.87 -5.55
CA SER A 310 -20.73 13.15 -6.97
C SER A 310 -19.63 12.34 -7.61
N LEU A 311 -19.90 11.82 -8.81
CA LEU A 311 -18.89 11.20 -9.66
C LEU A 311 -18.12 12.27 -10.43
N ILE A 312 -16.78 12.16 -10.42
CA ILE A 312 -15.87 13.04 -11.13
C ILE A 312 -14.86 12.22 -11.94
N THR A 313 -14.25 12.84 -12.95
CA THR A 313 -13.11 12.25 -13.66
C THR A 313 -11.84 12.95 -13.20
N LEU A 314 -10.87 12.20 -12.69
CA LEU A 314 -9.58 12.74 -12.28
C LEU A 314 -8.65 12.78 -13.50
N LEU A 315 -8.08 13.95 -13.78
CA LEU A 315 -7.24 14.16 -14.96
C LEU A 315 -5.75 14.18 -14.63
N LYS A 316 -5.36 14.81 -13.52
CA LYS A 316 -3.98 14.85 -13.04
C LYS A 316 -3.91 15.24 -11.56
N ARG A 317 -2.73 15.02 -10.98
CA ARG A 317 -2.42 15.36 -9.59
C ARG A 317 -1.26 16.35 -9.50
N LYS A 318 -1.31 17.24 -8.50
CA LYS A 318 -0.18 18.07 -8.09
C LYS A 318 -0.17 18.26 -6.58
N GLY A 319 0.79 17.64 -5.90
CA GLY A 319 0.81 17.63 -4.44
C GLY A 319 -0.49 17.09 -3.87
N SER A 320 -1.11 17.81 -2.96
CA SER A 320 -2.41 17.50 -2.36
C SER A 320 -3.64 17.93 -3.19
N TRP A 321 -3.48 18.24 -4.47
CA TRP A 321 -4.54 18.71 -5.36
C TRP A 321 -4.75 17.76 -6.53
N PHE A 322 -6.04 17.51 -6.87
CA PHE A 322 -6.44 16.91 -8.15
C PHE A 322 -7.01 17.98 -9.08
N TYR A 323 -6.67 17.87 -10.36
CA TYR A 323 -7.38 18.52 -11.45
C TYR A 323 -8.42 17.54 -11.97
N ALA A 324 -9.68 17.94 -11.92
CA ALA A 324 -10.78 17.05 -12.25
C ALA A 324 -11.80 17.71 -13.18
N LYS A 325 -12.56 16.86 -13.86
CA LYS A 325 -13.72 17.19 -14.68
C LYS A 325 -14.98 16.76 -13.95
N TYR A 326 -15.91 17.66 -13.80
CA TYR A 326 -17.20 17.43 -13.16
C TYR A 326 -18.33 17.85 -14.11
N ASN A 327 -19.38 17.05 -14.19
CA ASN A 327 -20.57 17.36 -14.99
C ASN A 327 -21.81 17.56 -14.11
N PRO A 328 -22.08 18.78 -13.65
CA PRO A 328 -23.19 19.06 -12.73
C PRO A 328 -24.58 18.78 -13.31
N THR A 329 -24.70 18.74 -14.63
CA THR A 329 -26.01 18.58 -15.30
C THR A 329 -26.24 17.19 -15.85
N GLY A 330 -25.20 16.34 -15.93
CA GLY A 330 -25.23 15.05 -16.62
C GLY A 330 -25.45 15.19 -18.15
N ALA A 331 -25.60 16.40 -18.68
CA ALA A 331 -25.82 16.64 -20.10
C ALA A 331 -24.49 16.67 -20.87
N PRO A 332 -24.45 16.19 -22.13
CA PRO A 332 -23.27 16.32 -22.97
C PRO A 332 -22.82 17.79 -23.10
N GLY A 333 -21.53 18.06 -22.86
CA GLY A 333 -20.92 19.39 -22.96
C GLY A 333 -21.17 20.32 -21.77
N GLY A 334 -21.82 19.83 -20.70
CA GLY A 334 -22.04 20.59 -19.46
C GLY A 334 -20.92 20.45 -18.42
N SER A 335 -19.79 19.84 -18.77
CA SER A 335 -18.69 19.63 -17.83
C SER A 335 -17.89 20.90 -17.57
N VAL A 336 -17.40 21.01 -16.35
CA VAL A 336 -16.43 22.02 -15.89
C VAL A 336 -15.17 21.33 -15.39
N GLU A 337 -14.03 22.00 -15.51
CA GLU A 337 -12.74 21.46 -15.07
C GLU A 337 -12.08 22.42 -14.11
N GLY A 338 -11.36 21.87 -13.12
CA GLY A 338 -10.64 22.66 -12.13
C GLY A 338 -9.92 21.84 -11.10
N TRP A 339 -9.33 22.53 -10.14
CA TRP A 339 -8.55 21.96 -9.06
C TRP A 339 -9.39 21.88 -7.78
N PHE A 340 -9.22 20.78 -7.03
CA PHE A 340 -9.73 20.64 -5.66
C PHE A 340 -8.71 19.91 -4.78
N PRO A 341 -8.69 20.17 -3.45
CA PRO A 341 -7.82 19.44 -2.56
C PRO A 341 -8.38 18.04 -2.36
N TRP A 342 -7.56 17.00 -2.61
CA TRP A 342 -7.95 15.62 -2.32
C TRP A 342 -7.59 15.20 -0.90
N TYR A 343 -6.60 15.89 -0.31
CA TYR A 343 -6.15 15.68 1.04
C TYR A 343 -5.90 17.04 1.73
N GLU A 344 -6.38 17.15 2.94
CA GLU A 344 -6.17 18.31 3.81
C GLU A 344 -5.86 17.84 5.23
N HIS A 345 -4.88 18.47 5.86
CA HIS A 345 -4.56 18.28 7.28
C HIS A 345 -4.67 19.61 7.98
N ASP A 346 -5.53 19.69 9.01
CA ASP A 346 -5.62 20.83 9.89
C ASP A 346 -4.60 20.70 11.04
N PRO A 347 -3.51 21.48 11.04
CA PRO A 347 -2.46 21.35 12.04
C PRO A 347 -2.91 21.76 13.45
N VAL A 348 -4.07 22.41 13.59
CA VAL A 348 -4.59 22.86 14.89
C VAL A 348 -5.43 21.76 15.54
N SER A 349 -6.32 21.15 14.79
CA SER A 349 -7.18 20.07 15.28
C SER A 349 -6.56 18.69 15.11
N GLY A 350 -5.54 18.56 14.26
CA GLY A 350 -4.99 17.28 13.86
C GLY A 350 -5.92 16.47 12.93
N LYS A 351 -6.98 17.10 12.41
CA LYS A 351 -7.95 16.43 11.54
C LYS A 351 -7.39 16.27 10.15
N GLU A 352 -7.43 15.03 9.65
CA GLU A 352 -7.22 14.72 8.24
C GLU A 352 -8.54 14.62 7.51
N THR A 353 -8.57 15.05 6.28
CA THR A 353 -9.72 14.94 5.41
C THR A 353 -9.30 14.45 4.03
N TYR A 354 -9.78 13.27 3.68
CA TYR A 354 -9.71 12.70 2.34
C TYR A 354 -11.01 13.02 1.62
N ARG A 355 -10.91 13.57 0.40
CA ARG A 355 -12.06 14.05 -0.37
C ARG A 355 -12.51 13.12 -1.48
N VAL A 356 -11.75 12.04 -1.72
CA VAL A 356 -11.97 11.14 -2.84
C VAL A 356 -11.96 9.69 -2.35
N THR A 357 -12.87 8.91 -2.88
CA THR A 357 -12.94 7.45 -2.65
C THR A 357 -13.37 6.74 -3.95
N ASN A 358 -13.29 5.41 -3.97
CA ASN A 358 -13.77 4.56 -5.06
C ASN A 358 -13.23 4.99 -6.43
N ILE A 359 -11.89 5.10 -6.54
CA ILE A 359 -11.26 5.37 -7.84
C ILE A 359 -11.41 4.15 -8.75
N SER A 360 -11.76 4.38 -10.02
CA SER A 360 -11.96 3.33 -11.01
C SER A 360 -11.58 3.83 -12.41
N VAL A 361 -11.09 2.93 -13.26
CA VAL A 361 -10.72 3.22 -14.65
C VAL A 361 -11.89 2.97 -15.63
N PHE A 362 -12.97 2.32 -15.17
CA PHE A 362 -14.16 2.00 -15.98
C PHE A 362 -15.32 2.95 -15.72
#